data_6ecfb7a97f026e85e2bf95a014780019
#
_entry.id   6ecfb7a97f026e85e2bf95a014780019
#
_cell.length_a   1.000
_cell.length_b   1.000
_cell.length_c   1.000
_cell.angle_alpha   90.00
_cell.angle_beta   90.00
_cell.angle_gamma   90.00
#
_symmetry.space_group_name_H-M   'P 1'
#
loop_
_entity.id
_entity.type
_entity.pdbx_description
1 polymer ?
#
loop_
_entity_poly.entity_id
_entity_poly.type
_entity_poly.pdbx_seq_one_letter_code
_entity_poly.pdbx_strand_id
1 'polypeptide(L)'
;MWLIMVTLFTFYLMFRIPDCISWYFVNYFVRSPLIFFYWYIILAYLLSMSKINQYTEENIRSLDWKEHIRMRPGMYIGKLGDGSSPDDGIYILLKEVLDNSIDEYVMGAGKTIEVSVQGTKVTVRDYGRGIPLGKVIDVVSKMNTGGKYDTRACLLYTSPSPRDQLQ
;
A
#
# COMPACT_ATOMS: atom_id res chain seq x y z
N MET A 1 -21.46 -23.71 10.14
CA MET A 1 -21.95 -25.05 10.52
C MET A 1 -22.70 -25.03 11.86
N TRP A 2 -22.19 -24.44 12.91
CA TRP A 2 -22.85 -24.35 14.23
C TRP A 2 -24.17 -23.57 14.21
N LEU A 3 -24.26 -22.47 13.45
CA LEU A 3 -25.48 -21.64 13.39
C LEU A 3 -26.65 -22.37 12.69
N ILE A 4 -26.35 -23.17 11.66
CA ILE A 4 -27.36 -24.00 10.97
C ILE A 4 -27.89 -25.08 11.91
N MET A 5 -27.02 -25.64 12.74
CA MET A 5 -27.41 -26.62 13.77
C MET A 5 -28.32 -26.00 14.85
N VAL A 6 -28.02 -24.76 15.26
CA VAL A 6 -28.83 -24.04 16.25
C VAL A 6 -30.20 -23.67 15.69
N THR A 7 -30.28 -23.23 14.44
CA THR A 7 -31.56 -22.90 13.78
C THR A 7 -32.38 -24.14 13.51
N LEU A 8 -31.77 -25.24 13.08
CA LEU A 8 -32.47 -26.52 12.93
C LEU A 8 -32.93 -27.10 14.27
N PHE A 9 -32.13 -26.93 15.34
CA PHE A 9 -32.48 -27.38 16.69
C PHE A 9 -33.62 -26.55 17.29
N THR A 10 -33.66 -25.23 17.06
CA THR A 10 -34.78 -24.39 17.47
C THR A 10 -36.05 -24.70 16.67
N PHE A 11 -35.95 -25.01 15.37
CA PHE A 11 -37.07 -25.48 14.57
C PHE A 11 -37.56 -26.85 14.99
N TYR A 12 -36.66 -27.80 15.34
CA TYR A 12 -37.00 -29.11 15.86
C TYR A 12 -37.67 -29.06 17.22
N LEU A 13 -37.25 -28.16 18.11
CA LEU A 13 -37.88 -27.91 19.40
C LEU A 13 -39.30 -27.33 19.24
N MET A 14 -39.54 -26.45 18.25
CA MET A 14 -40.88 -25.91 18.02
C MET A 14 -41.90 -26.97 17.63
N PHE A 15 -41.51 -28.05 16.95
CA PHE A 15 -42.43 -29.13 16.56
C PHE A 15 -42.70 -30.18 17.66
N ARG A 16 -41.98 -30.13 18.78
CA ARG A 16 -42.13 -31.10 19.88
C ARG A 16 -42.77 -30.54 21.13
N ILE A 17 -43.14 -29.25 21.16
CA ILE A 17 -43.80 -28.64 22.32
C ILE A 17 -45.33 -28.81 22.18
N PRO A 18 -46.05 -29.18 23.27
CA PRO A 18 -47.50 -29.34 23.24
C PRO A 18 -48.23 -28.07 22.74
N ASP A 19 -49.29 -28.23 22.02
CA ASP A 19 -50.00 -27.21 21.21
C ASP A 19 -50.31 -25.91 21.93
N CYS A 20 -50.50 -25.86 23.20
CA CYS A 20 -50.77 -24.66 23.97
C CYS A 20 -49.61 -23.67 24.09
N ILE A 21 -48.36 -24.18 24.16
CA ILE A 21 -47.17 -23.32 24.30
C ILE A 21 -46.70 -22.86 22.92
N SER A 22 -46.85 -23.72 21.90
CA SER A 22 -46.56 -23.41 20.51
C SER A 22 -47.35 -22.23 20.00
N TRP A 23 -48.67 -22.16 20.37
CA TRP A 23 -49.58 -21.08 19.91
C TRP A 23 -49.21 -19.71 20.50
N TYR A 24 -48.76 -19.66 21.77
CA TYR A 24 -48.29 -18.44 22.44
C TYR A 24 -46.95 -17.98 21.85
N PHE A 25 -46.05 -18.88 21.56
CA PHE A 25 -44.74 -18.55 21.00
C PHE A 25 -44.82 -18.05 19.56
N VAL A 26 -45.62 -18.69 18.72
CA VAL A 26 -45.89 -18.27 17.35
C VAL A 26 -46.57 -16.91 17.29
N ASN A 27 -47.60 -16.67 18.15
CA ASN A 27 -48.26 -15.37 18.21
C ASN A 27 -47.36 -14.24 18.73
N TYR A 28 -46.46 -14.51 19.67
CA TYR A 28 -45.54 -13.50 20.19
C TYR A 28 -44.42 -13.21 19.16
N PHE A 29 -43.95 -14.23 18.47
CA PHE A 29 -42.91 -14.11 17.46
C PHE A 29 -43.40 -13.46 16.19
N VAL A 30 -44.60 -13.82 15.70
CA VAL A 30 -45.20 -13.26 14.47
C VAL A 30 -45.74 -11.83 14.68
N ARG A 31 -46.10 -11.48 15.90
CA ARG A 31 -46.66 -10.16 16.21
C ARG A 31 -45.64 -9.06 16.49
N SER A 32 -44.35 -9.40 16.59
CA SER A 32 -43.28 -8.42 16.80
C SER A 32 -42.45 -8.23 15.52
N PRO A 33 -42.82 -7.31 14.63
CA PRO A 33 -42.07 -7.01 13.41
C PRO A 33 -40.63 -6.59 13.69
N LEU A 34 -40.32 -6.12 14.91
CA LEU A 34 -39.00 -5.73 15.36
C LEU A 34 -38.04 -6.90 15.43
N ILE A 35 -38.52 -8.10 15.84
CA ILE A 35 -37.67 -9.30 15.95
C ILE A 35 -37.27 -9.79 14.55
N PHE A 36 -38.20 -9.78 13.58
CA PHE A 36 -37.89 -10.12 12.19
C PHE A 36 -36.93 -9.11 11.56
N PHE A 37 -37.09 -7.83 11.85
CA PHE A 37 -36.20 -6.77 11.37
C PHE A 37 -34.79 -6.92 11.96
N TYR A 38 -34.68 -7.26 13.23
CA TYR A 38 -33.41 -7.50 13.90
C TYR A 38 -32.70 -8.73 13.33
N TRP A 39 -33.42 -9.83 13.11
CA TRP A 39 -32.90 -11.04 12.45
C TRP A 39 -32.47 -10.78 11.01
N TYR A 40 -33.25 -9.99 10.27
CA TYR A 40 -32.89 -9.57 8.91
C TYR A 40 -31.61 -8.76 8.88
N ILE A 41 -31.45 -7.81 9.80
CA ILE A 41 -30.21 -7.02 9.92
C ILE A 41 -29.02 -7.92 10.28
N ILE A 42 -29.17 -8.84 11.25
CA ILE A 42 -28.12 -9.78 11.61
C ILE A 42 -27.75 -10.68 10.43
N LEU A 43 -28.74 -11.20 9.72
CA LEU A 43 -28.50 -12.05 8.53
C LEU A 43 -27.83 -11.26 7.42
N ALA A 44 -28.28 -10.05 7.13
CA ALA A 44 -27.67 -9.16 6.15
C ALA A 44 -26.24 -8.80 6.53
N TYR A 45 -25.98 -8.54 7.80
CA TYR A 45 -24.63 -8.29 8.33
C TYR A 45 -23.73 -9.51 8.19
N LEU A 46 -24.20 -10.71 8.55
CA LEU A 46 -23.47 -11.97 8.40
C LEU A 46 -23.20 -12.31 6.93
N LEU A 47 -24.15 -12.05 6.03
CA LEU A 47 -23.99 -12.23 4.58
C LEU A 47 -23.02 -11.20 3.99
N SER A 48 -23.03 -9.98 4.50
CA SER A 48 -22.05 -8.95 4.13
C SER A 48 -20.65 -9.34 4.60
N MET A 49 -20.51 -9.84 5.82
CA MET A 49 -19.22 -10.32 6.35
C MET A 49 -18.70 -11.56 5.60
N SER A 50 -19.57 -12.44 5.10
CA SER A 50 -19.15 -13.61 4.31
C SER A 50 -18.61 -13.27 2.94
N LYS A 51 -18.94 -12.07 2.39
CA LYS A 51 -18.35 -11.55 1.15
C LYS A 51 -16.99 -10.88 1.34
N ILE A 52 -16.60 -10.63 2.59
CA ILE A 52 -15.30 -10.04 2.90
C ILE A 52 -14.28 -11.17 2.94
N ASN A 53 -13.41 -11.21 1.94
CA ASN A 53 -12.17 -11.98 1.88
C ASN A 53 -12.28 -13.48 1.48
N GLN A 54 -12.83 -13.76 0.32
CA GLN A 54 -12.28 -14.90 -0.42
C GLN A 54 -11.01 -14.43 -1.16
N TYR A 55 -9.87 -14.62 -0.52
CA TYR A 55 -8.57 -14.48 -1.16
C TYR A 55 -8.38 -15.68 -2.06
N THR A 56 -8.71 -15.50 -3.34
CA THR A 56 -8.60 -16.53 -4.38
C THR A 56 -7.33 -16.30 -5.20
N GLU A 57 -6.89 -17.30 -5.91
CA GLU A 57 -5.74 -17.22 -6.83
C GLU A 57 -5.91 -16.09 -7.87
N GLU A 58 -7.14 -15.78 -8.26
CA GLU A 58 -7.50 -14.68 -9.17
C GLU A 58 -7.15 -13.29 -8.62
N ASN A 59 -7.02 -13.16 -7.30
CA ASN A 59 -6.63 -11.91 -6.65
C ASN A 59 -5.11 -11.66 -6.68
N ILE A 60 -4.32 -12.67 -7.08
CA ILE A 60 -2.87 -12.58 -7.17
C ILE A 60 -2.50 -12.15 -8.58
N ARG A 61 -2.02 -10.92 -8.72
CA ARG A 61 -1.55 -10.36 -9.99
C ARG A 61 -0.10 -9.96 -9.89
N SER A 62 0.68 -10.28 -10.90
CA SER A 62 2.00 -9.69 -11.09
C SER A 62 1.83 -8.32 -11.77
N LEU A 63 2.41 -7.30 -11.18
CA LEU A 63 2.39 -5.94 -11.73
C LEU A 63 3.73 -5.65 -12.41
N ASP A 64 3.67 -4.91 -13.51
CA ASP A 64 4.88 -4.29 -14.07
C ASP A 64 5.46 -3.29 -13.06
N TRP A 65 6.78 -3.13 -13.06
CA TRP A 65 7.48 -2.28 -12.10
C TRP A 65 7.00 -0.82 -12.11
N LYS A 66 6.65 -0.26 -13.28
CA LYS A 66 6.08 1.09 -13.41
C LYS A 66 4.72 1.22 -12.74
N GLU A 67 3.88 0.22 -12.94
CA GLU A 67 2.56 0.15 -12.35
C GLU A 67 2.67 -0.03 -10.84
N HIS A 68 3.58 -0.88 -10.39
CA HIS A 68 3.83 -1.10 -8.96
C HIS A 68 4.32 0.16 -8.24
N ILE A 69 5.25 0.93 -8.83
CA ILE A 69 5.71 2.21 -8.26
C ILE A 69 4.54 3.19 -8.11
N ARG A 70 3.68 3.30 -9.13
CA ARG A 70 2.52 4.21 -9.10
C ARG A 70 1.47 3.79 -8.09
N MET A 71 1.25 2.50 -7.91
CA MET A 71 0.30 1.96 -6.93
C MET A 71 0.81 2.02 -5.50
N ARG A 72 2.13 1.89 -5.31
CA ARG A 72 2.77 1.82 -4.00
C ARG A 72 3.97 2.79 -3.89
N PRO A 73 3.75 4.09 -4.14
CA PRO A 73 4.84 5.07 -4.12
C PRO A 73 5.56 5.11 -2.77
N GLY A 74 4.86 4.89 -1.66
CA GLY A 74 5.45 4.86 -0.33
C GLY A 74 6.57 3.83 -0.13
N MET A 75 6.61 2.77 -0.95
CA MET A 75 7.68 1.77 -0.92
C MET A 75 8.98 2.23 -1.59
N TYR A 76 8.92 3.29 -2.40
CA TYR A 76 10.04 3.76 -3.22
C TYR A 76 10.53 5.14 -2.81
N ILE A 77 9.60 6.06 -2.59
CA ILE A 77 9.91 7.46 -2.31
C ILE A 77 9.44 7.91 -0.93
N GLY A 78 8.89 7.01 -0.12
CA GLY A 78 8.36 7.37 1.19
C GLY A 78 6.94 7.95 1.12
N LYS A 79 6.56 8.72 2.13
CA LYS A 79 5.21 9.24 2.30
C LYS A 79 4.86 10.29 1.25
N LEU A 80 3.68 10.17 0.65
CA LEU A 80 3.11 11.23 -0.18
C LEU A 80 2.48 12.31 0.72
N GLY A 81 3.22 13.37 0.96
CA GLY A 81 2.80 14.51 1.76
C GLY A 81 2.87 15.82 0.99
N ASP A 82 2.56 16.90 1.66
CA ASP A 82 2.57 18.27 1.13
C ASP A 82 3.92 18.99 1.32
N GLY A 83 4.92 18.29 1.82
CA GLY A 83 6.24 18.85 2.13
C GLY A 83 6.35 19.44 3.56
N SER A 84 5.37 19.23 4.40
CA SER A 84 5.41 19.69 5.80
C SER A 84 6.25 18.78 6.71
N SER A 85 6.45 17.53 6.31
CA SER A 85 7.23 16.53 7.05
C SER A 85 8.56 16.21 6.36
N PRO A 86 9.66 16.03 7.09
CA PRO A 86 10.94 15.62 6.52
C PRO A 86 10.90 14.23 5.87
N ASP A 87 9.90 13.39 6.21
CA ASP A 87 9.70 12.06 5.63
C ASP A 87 8.87 12.08 4.34
N ASP A 88 8.48 13.27 3.88
CA ASP A 88 7.70 13.39 2.65
C ASP A 88 8.58 13.09 1.42
N GLY A 89 8.01 12.37 0.47
CA GLY A 89 8.71 11.86 -0.71
C GLY A 89 9.41 12.92 -1.55
N ILE A 90 8.95 14.17 -1.49
CA ILE A 90 9.60 15.30 -2.18
C ILE A 90 11.03 15.51 -1.67
N TYR A 91 11.26 15.37 -0.34
CA TYR A 91 12.60 15.52 0.23
C TYR A 91 13.48 14.32 -0.09
N ILE A 92 12.90 13.12 -0.11
CA ILE A 92 13.62 11.90 -0.48
C ILE A 92 14.10 12.00 -1.93
N LEU A 93 13.21 12.43 -2.85
CA LEU A 93 13.58 12.63 -4.26
C LEU A 93 14.68 13.69 -4.42
N LEU A 94 14.56 14.81 -3.71
CA LEU A 94 15.58 15.85 -3.75
C LEU A 94 16.92 15.36 -3.19
N LYS A 95 16.87 14.61 -2.08
CA LYS A 95 18.05 14.02 -1.46
C LYS A 95 18.77 13.08 -2.43
N GLU A 96 18.06 12.21 -3.10
CA GLU A 96 18.65 11.28 -4.07
C GLU A 96 19.37 12.02 -5.22
N VAL A 97 18.79 13.12 -5.70
CA VAL A 97 19.44 13.97 -6.73
C VAL A 97 20.70 14.63 -6.19
N LEU A 98 20.66 15.14 -4.96
CA LEU A 98 21.81 15.77 -4.32
C LEU A 98 22.92 14.74 -4.04
N ASP A 99 22.58 13.57 -3.54
CA ASP A 99 23.52 12.50 -3.25
C ASP A 99 24.28 12.08 -4.52
N ASN A 100 23.57 11.97 -5.66
CA ASN A 100 24.20 11.69 -6.95
C ASN A 100 25.21 12.79 -7.37
N SER A 101 24.89 14.06 -7.10
CA SER A 101 25.78 15.18 -7.40
C SER A 101 26.99 15.21 -6.45
N ILE A 102 26.79 14.86 -5.17
CA ILE A 102 27.86 14.76 -4.17
C ILE A 102 28.80 13.60 -4.51
N ASP A 103 28.27 12.47 -4.99
CA ASP A 103 29.09 11.35 -5.45
C ASP A 103 30.06 11.76 -6.55
N GLU A 104 29.61 12.55 -7.53
CA GLU A 104 30.50 13.07 -8.58
C GLU A 104 31.62 13.96 -8.01
N TYR A 105 31.27 14.81 -7.02
CA TYR A 105 32.25 15.63 -6.31
C TYR A 105 33.28 14.80 -5.55
N VAL A 106 32.85 13.81 -4.79
CA VAL A 106 33.72 12.91 -4.02
C VAL A 106 34.65 12.10 -4.93
N MET A 107 34.18 11.73 -6.12
CA MET A 107 34.99 11.07 -7.15
C MET A 107 35.97 12.01 -7.84
N GLY A 108 36.01 13.27 -7.46
CA GLY A 108 36.91 14.30 -8.03
C GLY A 108 36.44 14.90 -9.36
N ALA A 109 35.21 14.59 -9.77
CA ALA A 109 34.60 15.10 -10.99
C ALA A 109 33.59 16.22 -10.63
N GLY A 110 34.01 17.45 -10.76
CA GLY A 110 33.22 18.62 -10.37
C GLY A 110 33.64 19.17 -8.99
N LYS A 111 33.43 20.48 -8.83
CA LYS A 111 33.85 21.21 -7.61
C LYS A 111 32.70 22.01 -7.00
N THR A 112 31.62 22.17 -7.75
CA THR A 112 30.51 23.05 -7.38
C THR A 112 29.20 22.35 -7.68
N ILE A 113 28.24 22.45 -6.76
CA ILE A 113 26.87 22.02 -6.94
C ILE A 113 25.98 23.24 -6.75
N GLU A 114 25.19 23.57 -7.75
CA GLU A 114 24.26 24.69 -7.72
C GLU A 114 22.86 24.17 -7.50
N VAL A 115 22.18 24.74 -6.50
CA VAL A 115 20.79 24.41 -6.20
C VAL A 115 19.96 25.68 -6.28
N SER A 116 18.91 25.67 -7.08
CA SER A 116 17.98 26.79 -7.16
C SER A 116 16.54 26.30 -7.00
N VAL A 117 15.74 27.08 -6.26
CA VAL A 117 14.33 26.82 -6.04
C VAL A 117 13.51 28.00 -6.54
N GLN A 118 12.61 27.75 -7.47
CA GLN A 118 11.72 28.74 -8.06
C GLN A 118 10.28 28.23 -8.04
N GLY A 119 9.51 28.66 -7.04
CA GLY A 119 8.17 28.15 -6.82
C GLY A 119 8.18 26.62 -6.56
N THR A 120 7.57 25.85 -7.44
CA THR A 120 7.53 24.37 -7.37
C THR A 120 8.67 23.70 -8.13
N LYS A 121 9.54 24.46 -8.78
CA LYS A 121 10.64 23.93 -9.56
C LYS A 121 11.93 23.99 -8.76
N VAL A 122 12.52 22.82 -8.54
CA VAL A 122 13.87 22.68 -7.98
C VAL A 122 14.82 22.28 -9.11
N THR A 123 15.94 22.98 -9.22
CA THR A 123 17.00 22.68 -10.20
C THR A 123 18.29 22.40 -9.43
N VAL A 124 18.87 21.26 -9.70
CA VAL A 124 20.19 20.88 -9.18
C VAL A 124 21.11 20.72 -10.39
N ARG A 125 22.28 21.35 -10.35
CA ARG A 125 23.30 21.25 -11.36
C ARG A 125 24.64 20.93 -10.73
N ASP A 126 25.22 19.85 -11.15
CA ASP A 126 26.62 19.52 -10.90
C ASP A 126 27.46 19.77 -12.14
N TYR A 127 28.77 19.76 -11.98
CA TYR A 127 29.74 19.88 -13.07
C TYR A 127 30.58 18.59 -13.14
N GLY A 128 29.92 17.46 -12.88
CA GLY A 128 30.51 16.14 -12.93
C GLY A 128 30.70 15.59 -14.33
N ARG A 129 30.96 14.30 -14.45
CA ARG A 129 31.22 13.60 -15.72
C ARG A 129 29.98 13.52 -16.62
N GLY A 130 28.80 13.66 -16.02
CA GLY A 130 27.52 13.49 -16.70
C GLY A 130 27.21 12.04 -17.07
N ILE A 131 26.08 11.86 -17.74
CA ILE A 131 25.63 10.56 -18.24
C ILE A 131 25.93 10.48 -19.74
N PRO A 132 26.57 9.40 -20.24
CA PRO A 132 26.79 9.21 -21.66
C PRO A 132 25.46 9.26 -22.43
N LEU A 133 25.39 10.09 -23.48
CA LEU A 133 24.14 10.36 -24.22
C LEU A 133 23.44 9.09 -24.71
N GLY A 134 24.18 8.06 -25.14
CA GLY A 134 23.61 6.80 -25.58
C GLY A 134 22.99 5.94 -24.46
N LYS A 135 23.16 6.34 -23.20
CA LYS A 135 22.66 5.60 -22.02
C LYS A 135 21.65 6.39 -21.18
N VAL A 136 21.42 7.66 -21.50
CA VAL A 136 20.49 8.53 -20.75
C VAL A 136 19.11 7.90 -20.62
N ILE A 137 18.54 7.39 -21.70
CA ILE A 137 17.21 6.77 -21.69
C ILE A 137 17.19 5.55 -20.78
N ASP A 138 18.19 4.69 -20.87
CA ASP A 138 18.26 3.48 -20.02
C ASP A 138 18.37 3.86 -18.55
N VAL A 139 19.23 4.80 -18.20
CA VAL A 139 19.45 5.24 -16.80
C VAL A 139 18.19 5.86 -16.18
N VAL A 140 17.44 6.65 -16.93
CA VAL A 140 16.23 7.34 -16.38
C VAL A 140 14.95 6.52 -16.49
N SER A 141 14.94 5.42 -17.24
CA SER A 141 13.72 4.66 -17.50
C SER A 141 13.75 3.20 -17.04
N LYS A 142 14.89 2.66 -16.71
CA LYS A 142 15.03 1.25 -16.28
C LYS A 142 15.51 1.18 -14.84
N MET A 143 14.85 0.38 -14.03
CA MET A 143 15.30 0.10 -12.67
C MET A 143 16.65 -0.63 -12.70
N ASN A 144 17.44 -0.44 -11.65
CA ASN A 144 18.75 -1.07 -11.47
C ASN A 144 19.71 -0.81 -12.64
N THR A 145 19.65 0.38 -13.23
CA THR A 145 20.55 0.81 -14.30
C THR A 145 21.41 1.95 -13.81
N GLY A 146 22.69 1.75 -13.74
CA GLY A 146 23.67 2.76 -13.30
C GLY A 146 25.09 2.28 -13.50
N GLY A 147 26.05 3.17 -13.32
CA GLY A 147 27.49 2.88 -13.44
C GLY A 147 28.21 2.78 -12.10
N LYS A 148 27.49 2.91 -10.98
CA LYS A 148 28.07 2.99 -9.63
C LYS A 148 27.89 1.71 -8.80
N TYR A 149 27.79 0.54 -9.44
CA TYR A 149 27.66 -0.75 -8.75
C TYR A 149 28.97 -1.30 -8.19
N ASP A 150 30.11 -0.75 -8.64
CA ASP A 150 31.41 -1.15 -8.11
C ASP A 150 31.69 -0.42 -6.80
N THR A 151 32.13 -1.13 -5.77
CA THR A 151 32.43 -0.59 -4.43
C THR A 151 33.43 0.57 -4.42
N ARG A 152 34.24 0.70 -5.48
CA ARG A 152 35.13 1.85 -5.69
C ARG A 152 34.44 3.10 -6.26
N ALA A 153 33.22 2.95 -6.78
CA ALA A 153 32.48 4.03 -7.41
C ALA A 153 31.41 4.65 -6.51
N CYS A 154 31.06 4.00 -5.42
CA CYS A 154 30.09 4.48 -4.45
C CYS A 154 30.78 4.73 -3.11
N LEU A 155 31.22 5.97 -2.88
CA LEU A 155 31.91 6.38 -1.65
C LEU A 155 30.98 6.91 -0.58
N LEU A 156 29.79 7.37 -0.96
CA LEU A 156 28.75 7.72 -0.01
C LEU A 156 27.95 6.46 0.34
N TYR A 157 27.90 6.19 1.63
CA TYR A 157 26.97 5.22 2.17
C TYR A 157 25.56 5.71 1.82
N THR A 158 24.92 5.09 0.85
CA THR A 158 23.53 5.38 0.57
C THR A 158 22.76 5.10 1.83
N SER A 159 22.06 6.11 2.32
CA SER A 159 21.07 5.94 3.38
C SER A 159 20.23 4.71 3.03
N PRO A 160 20.02 3.78 3.98
CA PRO A 160 19.22 2.59 3.69
C PRO A 160 17.89 3.03 3.08
N SER A 161 17.55 2.43 1.95
CA SER A 161 16.26 2.64 1.32
C SER A 161 15.16 2.46 2.37
N PRO A 162 14.05 3.19 2.32
CA PRO A 162 12.90 2.92 3.19
C PRO A 162 12.49 1.44 3.22
N ARG A 163 12.85 0.71 2.17
CA ARG A 163 12.65 -0.73 2.06
C ARG A 163 13.58 -1.55 2.96
N ASP A 164 14.80 -1.06 3.22
CA ASP A 164 15.80 -1.75 4.05
C ASP A 164 15.55 -1.52 5.54
N GLN A 165 14.74 -0.52 5.89
CA GLN A 165 14.33 -0.23 7.27
C GLN A 165 13.18 -1.12 7.77
N LEU A 166 12.58 -1.93 6.91
CA LEU A 166 11.45 -2.81 7.21
C LEU A 166 11.85 -4.30 7.43
N GLN A 167 13.13 -4.57 7.60
CA GLN A 167 13.63 -5.91 7.94
C GLN A 167 13.94 -6.04 9.43
#